data_32612c086a3d4283c3813b5d16951921
#
_entry.id   32612c086a3d4283c3813b5d16951921
#
_cell.length_a   1.000
_cell.length_b   1.000
_cell.length_c   1.000
_cell.angle_alpha   90.00
_cell.angle_beta   90.00
_cell.angle_gamma   90.00
#
_symmetry.space_group_name_H-M   'P 1'
#
loop_
_entity.id
_entity.type
_entity.pdbx_description
1 polymer ?
#
loop_
_entity_poly.entity_id
_entity_poly.type
_entity_poly.pdbx_seq_one_letter_code
_entity_poly.pdbx_strand_id
1 'polypeptide(L)'
;MSALKLTIVSPERELYAGEVDIVLAPGIEGQLGILPHHVPLITELDEGELIARSDDEEYSFAIHGGFMQVLQDKVTVLADVAERAEEIDIERAEAARQRALDMLNKVPAEERRLTEVALRRSTIRLKVARRRRRRPTPTPSTISTGEGDSSQG
;
A
#
# COMPACT_ATOMS: atom_id res chain seq x y z
N MET A 1 -19.03 -12.61 8.64
CA MET A 1 -18.50 -11.33 8.15
C MET A 1 -18.02 -11.51 6.72
N SER A 2 -18.45 -10.65 5.84
CA SER A 2 -17.95 -10.68 4.47
C SER A 2 -16.59 -10.03 4.42
N ALA A 3 -15.65 -10.69 3.81
CA ALA A 3 -14.30 -10.20 3.63
C ALA A 3 -13.91 -10.27 2.15
N LEU A 4 -12.96 -9.46 1.76
CA LEU A 4 -12.35 -9.51 0.44
C LEU A 4 -11.15 -10.44 0.49
N LYS A 5 -10.97 -11.24 -0.55
CA LYS A 5 -9.73 -11.98 -0.76
C LYS A 5 -8.81 -11.16 -1.64
N LEU A 6 -7.76 -10.63 -1.06
CA LEU A 6 -6.77 -9.83 -1.77
C LEU A 6 -5.55 -10.66 -2.14
N THR A 7 -5.17 -10.59 -3.40
CA THR A 7 -3.91 -11.14 -3.91
C THR A 7 -3.17 -10.04 -4.65
N ILE A 8 -1.92 -9.82 -4.29
CA ILE A 8 -1.03 -8.86 -4.98
C ILE A 8 0.16 -9.64 -5.51
N VAL A 9 0.33 -9.62 -6.82
CA VAL A 9 1.43 -10.29 -7.49
C VAL A 9 2.15 -9.34 -8.45
N SER A 10 3.45 -9.55 -8.61
CA SER A 10 4.26 -8.96 -9.66
C SER A 10 4.85 -10.09 -10.50
N PRO A 11 5.50 -9.80 -11.65
CA PRO A 11 6.14 -10.85 -12.45
C PRO A 11 7.16 -11.68 -11.70
N GLU A 12 7.74 -11.14 -10.64
CA GLU A 12 8.81 -11.78 -9.88
C GLU A 12 8.31 -12.60 -8.70
N ARG A 13 7.19 -12.21 -8.07
CA ARG A 13 6.74 -12.84 -6.83
C ARG A 13 5.30 -12.47 -6.44
N GLU A 14 4.75 -13.25 -5.53
CA GLU A 14 3.55 -12.89 -4.79
C GLU A 14 3.93 -12.03 -3.58
N LEU A 15 3.34 -10.85 -3.45
CA LEU A 15 3.60 -9.93 -2.34
C LEU A 15 2.64 -10.12 -1.17
N TYR A 16 1.40 -10.47 -1.48
CA TYR A 16 0.36 -10.61 -0.46
C TYR A 16 -0.73 -11.57 -0.94
N ALA A 17 -1.24 -12.37 -0.01
CA ALA A 17 -2.45 -13.16 -0.19
C ALA A 17 -3.14 -13.28 1.16
N GLY A 18 -4.38 -12.83 1.26
CA GLY A 18 -5.10 -12.89 2.52
C GLY A 18 -6.46 -12.20 2.46
N GLU A 19 -7.20 -12.29 3.55
CA GLU A 19 -8.50 -11.66 3.70
C GLU A 19 -8.36 -10.27 4.31
N VAL A 20 -9.05 -9.30 3.73
CA VAL A 20 -9.06 -7.90 4.18
C VAL A 20 -10.48 -7.35 4.15
N ASP A 21 -10.71 -6.27 4.87
CA ASP A 21 -12.04 -5.64 4.95
C ASP A 21 -12.21 -4.56 3.88
N ILE A 22 -11.14 -3.87 3.52
CA ILE A 22 -11.14 -2.81 2.51
C ILE A 22 -9.80 -2.75 1.79
N VAL A 23 -9.86 -2.42 0.51
CA VAL A 23 -8.68 -2.11 -0.31
C VAL A 23 -8.82 -0.69 -0.85
N LEU A 24 -7.81 0.15 -0.60
CA LEU A 24 -7.68 1.47 -1.20
C LEU A 24 -6.57 1.40 -2.25
N ALA A 25 -6.92 1.60 -3.50
CA ALA A 25 -6.01 1.39 -4.63
C ALA A 25 -5.81 2.66 -5.46
N PRO A 26 -4.59 2.88 -6.00
CA PRO A 26 -4.30 4.05 -6.84
C PRO A 26 -4.72 3.79 -8.29
N GLY A 27 -6.00 4.02 -8.61
CA GLY A 27 -6.47 3.95 -10.00
C GLY A 27 -5.96 5.12 -10.83
N ILE A 28 -5.88 4.95 -12.15
CA ILE A 28 -5.41 6.03 -13.05
C ILE A 28 -6.35 7.24 -13.08
N GLU A 29 -7.62 7.04 -12.73
CA GLU A 29 -8.62 8.12 -12.66
C GLU A 29 -8.82 8.63 -11.23
N GLY A 30 -8.07 8.13 -10.28
CA GLY A 30 -8.15 8.50 -8.87
C GLY A 30 -8.18 7.30 -7.95
N GLN A 31 -8.12 7.56 -6.66
CA GLN A 31 -8.15 6.52 -5.65
C GLN A 31 -9.48 5.77 -5.65
N LEU A 32 -9.40 4.45 -5.58
CA LEU A 32 -10.55 3.56 -5.50
C LEU A 32 -10.61 2.90 -4.13
N GLY A 33 -11.81 2.86 -3.55
CA GLY A 33 -12.09 2.09 -2.34
C GLY A 33 -12.92 0.86 -2.68
N ILE A 34 -12.43 -0.33 -2.37
CA ILE A 34 -13.11 -1.59 -2.62
C ILE A 34 -13.55 -2.19 -1.30
N LEU A 35 -14.86 -2.34 -1.16
CA LEU A 35 -15.51 -3.01 -0.03
C LEU A 35 -16.11 -4.34 -0.48
N PRO A 36 -16.46 -5.24 0.45
CA PRO A 36 -17.20 -6.47 0.11
C PRO A 36 -18.46 -6.15 -0.70
N HIS A 37 -18.81 -7.03 -1.63
CA HIS A 37 -19.95 -6.88 -2.56
C HIS A 37 -19.78 -5.77 -3.59
N HIS A 38 -18.55 -5.32 -3.82
CA HIS A 38 -18.27 -4.35 -4.88
C HIS A 38 -18.63 -4.96 -6.25
N VAL A 39 -19.18 -4.12 -7.13
CA VAL A 39 -19.50 -4.54 -8.51
C VAL A 39 -18.22 -4.98 -9.24
N PRO A 40 -18.33 -5.89 -10.20
CA PRO A 40 -17.18 -6.30 -11.00
C PRO A 40 -16.49 -5.10 -11.66
N LEU A 41 -15.16 -5.09 -11.57
CA LEU A 41 -14.33 -4.00 -12.07
C LEU A 41 -12.99 -4.53 -12.57
N ILE A 42 -12.53 -4.02 -13.71
CA ILE A 42 -11.15 -4.12 -14.15
C ILE A 42 -10.66 -2.70 -14.38
N THR A 43 -9.57 -2.32 -13.75
CA THR A 43 -9.02 -0.98 -13.90
C THR A 43 -7.51 -1.02 -13.96
N GLU A 44 -6.95 -0.06 -14.69
CA GLU A 44 -5.52 0.18 -14.67
C GLU A 44 -5.13 0.93 -13.41
N LEU A 45 -3.97 0.58 -12.85
CA LEU A 45 -3.41 1.24 -11.68
C LEU A 45 -2.31 2.22 -12.09
N ASP A 46 -2.30 3.36 -11.42
CA ASP A 46 -1.23 4.34 -11.51
C ASP A 46 -0.14 4.05 -10.49
N GLU A 47 0.91 4.83 -10.50
CA GLU A 47 1.90 4.80 -9.44
C GLU A 47 1.32 5.41 -8.16
N GLY A 48 1.41 4.70 -7.06
CA GLY A 48 0.84 5.17 -5.81
C GLY A 48 0.89 4.15 -4.70
N GLU A 49 0.21 4.49 -3.62
CA GLU A 49 0.09 3.65 -2.45
C GLU A 49 -1.19 2.83 -2.50
N LEU A 50 -1.05 1.51 -2.32
CA LEU A 50 -2.19 0.63 -2.09
C LEU A 50 -2.22 0.29 -0.60
N ILE A 51 -3.38 0.45 0.02
CA ILE A 51 -3.60 0.16 1.43
C ILE A 51 -4.65 -0.92 1.55
N ALA A 52 -4.37 -1.95 2.35
CA ALA A 52 -5.33 -2.99 2.71
C ALA A 52 -5.50 -3.00 4.22
N ARG A 53 -6.73 -3.01 4.69
CA ARG A 53 -7.04 -3.05 6.11
C ARG A 53 -7.82 -4.30 6.46
N SER A 54 -7.47 -4.90 7.58
CA SER A 54 -8.15 -6.05 8.16
C SER A 54 -8.16 -5.88 9.68
N ASP A 55 -9.34 -5.68 10.27
CA ASP A 55 -9.51 -5.36 11.68
C ASP A 55 -8.59 -4.19 12.10
N ASP A 56 -7.66 -4.42 13.00
CA ASP A 56 -6.71 -3.41 13.48
C ASP A 56 -5.41 -3.36 12.68
N GLU A 57 -5.26 -4.22 11.67
CA GLU A 57 -4.06 -4.28 10.87
C GLU A 57 -4.20 -3.50 9.57
N GLU A 58 -3.15 -2.81 9.20
CA GLU A 58 -3.05 -2.08 7.94
C GLU A 58 -1.78 -2.48 7.23
N TYR A 59 -1.93 -2.83 5.95
CA TYR A 59 -0.82 -3.19 5.08
C TYR A 59 -0.70 -2.13 4.00
N SER A 60 0.51 -1.68 3.74
CA SER A 60 0.79 -0.66 2.72
C SER A 60 1.81 -1.17 1.71
N PHE A 61 1.56 -0.87 0.44
CA PHE A 61 2.38 -1.29 -0.69
C PHE A 61 2.63 -0.12 -1.61
N ALA A 62 3.86 -0.01 -2.10
CA ALA A 62 4.18 0.89 -3.19
C ALA A 62 3.90 0.17 -4.51
N ILE A 63 3.00 0.69 -5.31
CA ILE A 63 2.62 0.14 -6.62
C ILE A 63 3.11 1.07 -7.71
N HIS A 64 3.75 0.51 -8.71
CA HIS A 64 4.26 1.26 -9.86
C HIS A 64 3.66 0.71 -11.15
N GLY A 65 2.37 1.01 -11.37
CA GLY A 65 1.62 0.54 -12.52
C GLY A 65 1.07 -0.87 -12.38
N GLY A 66 0.18 -1.24 -13.28
CA GLY A 66 -0.44 -2.55 -13.34
C GLY A 66 -1.95 -2.48 -13.48
N PHE A 67 -2.62 -3.56 -13.12
CA PHE A 67 -4.07 -3.70 -13.21
C PHE A 67 -4.64 -4.29 -11.94
N MET A 68 -5.89 -3.95 -11.68
CA MET A 68 -6.67 -4.53 -10.59
C MET A 68 -7.97 -5.08 -11.12
N GLN A 69 -8.30 -6.30 -10.74
CA GLN A 69 -9.58 -6.93 -11.03
C GLN A 69 -10.35 -7.16 -9.73
N VAL A 70 -11.62 -6.80 -9.73
CA VAL A 70 -12.55 -7.07 -8.64
C VAL A 70 -13.67 -7.95 -9.19
N LEU A 71 -13.84 -9.12 -8.61
CA LEU A 71 -14.88 -10.06 -9.00
C LEU A 71 -15.25 -10.97 -7.83
N GLN A 72 -16.53 -10.97 -7.45
CA GLN A 72 -17.07 -11.86 -6.39
C GLN A 72 -16.23 -11.87 -5.11
N ASP A 73 -16.00 -10.69 -4.55
CA ASP A 73 -15.21 -10.49 -3.33
C ASP A 73 -13.75 -10.93 -3.44
N LYS A 74 -13.25 -11.10 -4.67
CA LYS A 74 -11.83 -11.30 -4.94
C LYS A 74 -11.24 -10.07 -5.58
N VAL A 75 -10.18 -9.56 -4.97
CA VAL A 75 -9.39 -8.45 -5.51
C VAL A 75 -8.03 -9.00 -5.92
N THR A 76 -7.74 -8.94 -7.21
CA THR A 76 -6.46 -9.37 -7.76
C THR A 76 -5.72 -8.17 -8.31
N VAL A 77 -4.53 -7.92 -7.78
CA VAL A 77 -3.64 -6.86 -8.25
C VAL A 77 -2.46 -7.48 -8.97
N LEU A 78 -2.34 -7.15 -10.25
CA LEU A 78 -1.23 -7.53 -11.11
C LEU A 78 -0.35 -6.30 -11.29
N ALA A 79 0.63 -6.13 -10.42
CA ALA A 79 1.50 -4.96 -10.43
C ALA A 79 2.69 -5.17 -11.37
N ASP A 80 3.08 -4.13 -12.10
CA ASP A 80 4.31 -4.15 -12.89
C ASP A 80 5.52 -4.19 -11.96
N VAL A 81 5.51 -3.34 -10.94
CA VAL A 81 6.48 -3.34 -9.84
C VAL A 81 5.71 -3.06 -8.55
N ALA A 82 6.01 -3.81 -7.50
CA ALA A 82 5.41 -3.60 -6.19
C ALA A 82 6.40 -3.92 -5.08
N GLU A 83 6.28 -3.19 -3.98
CA GLU A 83 7.09 -3.38 -2.78
C GLU A 83 6.21 -3.26 -1.54
N ARG A 84 6.47 -4.10 -0.55
CA ARG A 84 5.87 -3.92 0.78
C ARG A 84 6.55 -2.74 1.49
N ALA A 85 5.79 -2.05 2.34
CA ALA A 85 6.34 -0.96 3.13
C ALA A 85 7.60 -1.37 3.93
N GLU A 86 7.59 -2.57 4.49
CA GLU A 86 8.69 -3.09 5.32
C GLU A 86 9.98 -3.33 4.54
N GLU A 87 9.88 -3.57 3.25
CA GLU A 87 11.01 -3.88 2.38
C GLU A 87 11.71 -2.63 1.85
N ILE A 88 11.10 -1.46 1.99
CA ILE A 88 11.62 -0.22 1.44
C ILE A 88 12.72 0.32 2.35
N ASP A 89 13.92 0.47 1.78
CA ASP A 89 15.05 1.13 2.43
C ASP A 89 14.87 2.65 2.30
N ILE A 90 14.54 3.31 3.40
CA ILE A 90 14.25 4.75 3.44
C ILE A 90 15.48 5.56 3.02
N GLU A 91 16.65 5.22 3.51
CA GLU A 91 17.88 5.96 3.18
C GLU A 91 18.18 5.93 1.69
N ARG A 92 18.02 4.76 1.07
CA ARG A 92 18.21 4.62 -0.39
C ARG A 92 17.14 5.36 -1.18
N ALA A 93 15.90 5.33 -0.72
CA ALA A 93 14.80 6.06 -1.35
C ALA A 93 14.99 7.58 -1.23
N GLU A 94 15.44 8.07 -0.08
CA GLU A 94 15.79 9.48 0.10
C GLU A 94 16.94 9.92 -0.80
N ALA A 95 17.99 9.10 -0.89
CA ALA A 95 19.12 9.37 -1.76
C ALA A 95 18.71 9.38 -3.24
N ALA A 96 17.87 8.45 -3.66
CA ALA A 96 17.33 8.41 -5.02
C ALA A 96 16.47 9.65 -5.33
N ARG A 97 15.64 10.06 -4.38
CA ARG A 97 14.82 11.26 -4.52
C ARG A 97 15.68 12.52 -4.65
N GLN A 98 16.69 12.65 -3.81
CA GLN A 98 17.60 13.79 -3.85
C GLN A 98 18.36 13.86 -5.17
N ARG A 99 18.86 12.72 -5.67
CA ARG A 99 19.51 12.66 -6.98
C ARG A 99 18.58 13.10 -8.10
N ALA A 100 17.33 12.65 -8.07
CA ALA A 100 16.33 13.04 -9.07
C ALA A 100 16.01 14.54 -9.01
N LEU A 101 15.90 15.11 -7.82
CA LEU A 101 15.70 16.56 -7.64
C LEU A 101 16.88 17.36 -8.19
N ASP A 102 18.11 16.94 -7.89
CA ASP A 102 19.33 17.60 -8.36
C ASP A 102 19.46 17.53 -9.88
N MET A 103 19.07 16.42 -10.49
CA MET A 103 19.14 16.23 -11.93
C MET A 103 18.03 16.96 -12.69
N LEU A 104 16.88 17.19 -12.06
CA LEU A 104 15.71 17.77 -12.72
C LEU A 104 16.00 19.13 -13.37
N ASN A 105 16.87 19.94 -12.75
CA ASN A 105 17.27 21.25 -13.25
C ASN A 105 18.48 21.22 -14.20
N LYS A 106 19.13 20.06 -14.32
CA LYS A 106 20.40 19.92 -15.09
C LYS A 106 20.22 19.16 -16.39
N VAL A 107 19.13 18.41 -16.55
CA VAL A 107 18.88 17.63 -17.76
C VAL A 107 18.11 18.42 -18.79
N PRO A 108 18.36 18.21 -20.09
CA PRO A 108 17.56 18.80 -21.16
C PRO A 108 16.07 18.41 -21.01
N ALA A 109 15.17 19.27 -21.50
CA ALA A 109 13.72 19.03 -21.43
C ALA A 109 13.31 17.67 -21.98
N GLU A 110 14.02 17.15 -22.98
CA GLU A 110 13.75 15.85 -23.59
C GLU A 110 14.03 14.67 -22.66
N GLU A 111 14.94 14.83 -21.70
CA GLU A 111 15.34 13.80 -20.74
C GLU A 111 14.63 13.95 -19.39
N ARG A 112 13.89 15.03 -19.17
CA ARG A 112 13.21 15.31 -17.90
C ARG A 112 12.20 14.23 -17.52
N ARG A 113 11.57 13.62 -18.49
CA ARG A 113 10.53 12.61 -18.23
C ARG A 113 11.05 11.45 -17.37
N LEU A 114 12.24 10.93 -17.67
CA LEU A 114 12.82 9.83 -16.88
C LEU A 114 13.17 10.28 -15.47
N THR A 115 13.66 11.50 -15.33
CA THR A 115 13.98 12.08 -14.02
C THR A 115 12.71 12.32 -13.19
N GLU A 116 11.64 12.78 -13.82
CA GLU A 116 10.34 12.97 -13.17
C GLU A 116 9.75 11.64 -12.69
N VAL A 117 9.86 10.58 -13.50
CA VAL A 117 9.43 9.24 -13.11
C VAL A 117 10.24 8.74 -11.91
N ALA A 118 11.54 8.89 -11.93
CA ALA A 118 12.41 8.49 -10.81
C ALA A 118 12.07 9.26 -9.53
N LEU A 119 11.81 10.56 -9.64
CA LEU A 119 11.38 11.39 -8.51
C LEU A 119 10.04 10.91 -7.95
N ARG A 120 9.07 10.67 -8.81
CA ARG A 120 7.74 10.20 -8.42
C ARG A 120 7.79 8.86 -7.70
N ARG A 121 8.55 7.91 -8.22
CA ARG A 121 8.71 6.57 -7.62
C ARG A 121 9.36 6.63 -6.24
N SER A 122 10.44 7.38 -6.11
CA SER A 122 11.12 7.55 -4.83
C SER A 122 10.23 8.26 -3.80
N THR A 123 9.44 9.25 -4.22
CA THR A 123 8.49 9.94 -3.35
C THR A 123 7.39 9.00 -2.84
N ILE A 124 6.86 8.15 -3.71
CA ILE A 124 5.85 7.14 -3.33
C ILE A 124 6.45 6.12 -2.36
N ARG A 125 7.65 5.63 -2.64
CA ARG A 125 8.34 4.68 -1.76
C ARG A 125 8.55 5.26 -0.36
N LEU A 126 8.97 6.51 -0.27
CA LEU A 126 9.13 7.20 1.02
C LEU A 126 7.81 7.37 1.76
N LYS A 127 6.76 7.76 1.06
CA LYS A 127 5.41 7.89 1.65
C LYS A 127 4.94 6.57 2.25
N VAL A 128 5.06 5.48 1.51
CA VAL A 128 4.66 4.14 1.94
C VAL A 128 5.48 3.67 3.14
N ALA A 129 6.80 3.79 3.08
CA ALA A 129 7.68 3.38 4.16
C ALA A 129 7.47 4.18 5.45
N ARG A 130 7.27 5.49 5.33
CA ARG A 130 7.05 6.38 6.47
C ARG A 130 5.69 6.17 7.12
N ARG A 131 4.66 5.83 6.36
CA ARG A 131 3.33 5.52 6.89
C ARG A 131 3.42 4.39 7.92
N ARG A 132 4.14 3.33 7.61
CA ARG A 132 4.30 2.20 8.52
C ARG A 132 5.03 2.60 9.82
N ARG A 133 6.06 3.44 9.74
CA ARG A 133 6.83 3.88 10.92
C ARG A 133 6.06 4.83 11.83
N ARG A 134 5.11 5.59 11.28
CA ARG A 134 4.26 6.52 12.04
C ARG A 134 3.08 5.84 12.68
N ARG A 135 2.78 4.62 12.28
CA ARG A 135 1.68 3.87 12.83
C ARG A 135 1.98 3.57 14.29
N PRO A 136 1.10 4.01 15.24
CA PRO A 136 1.27 3.59 16.61
C PRO A 136 1.19 2.06 16.65
N THR A 137 2.20 1.42 17.22
CA THR A 137 2.11 0.01 17.55
C THR A 137 0.84 -0.15 18.38
N PRO A 138 -0.05 -1.08 18.03
CA PRO A 138 -1.18 -1.35 18.88
C PRO A 138 -0.61 -1.71 20.26
N THR A 139 -0.85 -0.87 21.23
CA THR A 139 -0.60 -1.23 22.62
C THR A 139 -1.43 -2.48 22.86
N PRO A 140 -0.81 -3.58 23.29
CA PRO A 140 -1.60 -4.72 23.69
C PRO A 140 -2.60 -4.20 24.71
N SER A 141 -3.88 -4.30 24.38
CA SER A 141 -4.92 -4.04 25.35
C SER A 141 -4.60 -4.95 26.52
N THR A 142 -4.14 -4.36 27.60
CA THR A 142 -4.15 -5.04 28.86
C THR A 142 -5.59 -5.41 29.08
N ILE A 143 -5.90 -6.67 28.88
CA ILE A 143 -7.15 -7.22 29.37
C ILE A 143 -7.04 -7.01 30.86
N SER A 144 -7.67 -5.97 31.35
CA SER A 144 -7.96 -5.86 32.75
C SER A 144 -8.87 -7.04 33.05
N THR A 145 -8.27 -8.11 33.50
CA THR A 145 -9.03 -9.11 34.25
C THR A 145 -9.53 -8.37 35.46
N GLY A 146 -10.74 -7.84 35.33
CA GLY A 146 -11.45 -7.42 36.50
C GLY A 146 -11.59 -8.65 37.37
N GLU A 147 -10.75 -8.74 38.38
CA GLU A 147 -11.05 -9.62 39.50
C GLU A 147 -12.40 -9.19 40.03
N GLY A 148 -13.41 -9.98 39.66
CA GLY A 148 -14.65 -9.89 40.34
C GLY A 148 -14.40 -10.27 41.81
N ASP A 149 -14.31 -9.27 42.64
CA ASP A 149 -14.36 -9.48 44.07
C ASP A 149 -15.78 -10.01 44.35
N SER A 150 -15.88 -11.31 44.51
CA SER A 150 -17.06 -11.92 45.05
C SER A 150 -16.91 -11.87 46.56
N SER A 151 -17.13 -10.70 47.15
CA SER A 151 -17.32 -10.62 48.58
C SER A 151 -18.68 -11.21 48.90
N GLN A 152 -18.68 -12.39 49.42
CA GLN A 152 -19.84 -12.92 50.12
C GLN A 152 -19.88 -12.35 51.51
N GLY A 153 -20.88 -11.52 51.73
CA GLY A 153 -21.27 -11.16 53.06
C GLY A 153 -22.19 -12.21 53.68
#